data_b41e792ea0989bfa9c709e107c737b10
#
_entry.id   b41e792ea0989bfa9c709e107c737b10
#
_cell.length_a   1.000
_cell.length_b   1.000
_cell.length_c   1.000
_cell.angle_alpha   90.00
_cell.angle_beta   90.00
_cell.angle_gamma   90.00
#
_symmetry.space_group_name_H-M   'P 1'
#
loop_
_entity.id
_entity.type
_entity.pdbx_description
1 polymer ?
#
loop_
_entity_poly.entity_id
_entity_poly.type
_entity_poly.pdbx_seq_one_letter_code
_entity_poly.pdbx_strand_id
1 'polypeptide(L)'
;MLLQVDRLITELKLPPNDAYFKLRHTLEAINDLISSCSTTVGGTQLVDPVAGNVCFASGAAGWSFTLQSFAHLYLKIHGIQFDHEKFASRLWGDLYFHPDSRTFKKKPPKEGANRSFVEFILEPLYKIYSLVVGEQKGNVESKLAELGVTLSNAAYKLNVRPLLRLACRSIFGTATGFTDMLVKHIPSVKDAAARKIDHIYTGPQDSSIVDAMKKCDPNGPLMVNVTKLYPKSDCSVFDAFGRVYSGTIQTGQTVRVLGEGYSPDDEEDMTVKEVTKLWVYQARYRVAISKAPAGSWVLIEGVDASIMKTATICPMNIDEDVYIFRPLRFNTLPVVKIAAEPLNPSELPKMVEGLRKISKSYPLAITKVEESGEHTILGTGELYLDSIMKDLRELYSEVEVKVCMMHFTTLSLFFWVN
;
A
#
# COMPACT_ATOMS: atom_id res chain seq x y z
N MET A 1 -4.77 7.94 -6.72
CA MET A 1 -5.80 7.03 -6.18
C MET A 1 -6.23 6.03 -7.24
N LEU A 2 -6.49 4.77 -6.88
CA LEU A 2 -6.98 3.73 -7.80
C LEU A 2 -8.40 3.31 -7.41
N LEU A 3 -9.35 3.40 -8.37
CA LEU A 3 -10.75 3.01 -8.19
C LEU A 3 -11.08 1.76 -9.00
N GLN A 4 -11.60 0.71 -8.36
CA GLN A 4 -12.05 -0.52 -9.02
C GLN A 4 -13.47 -0.36 -9.53
N VAL A 5 -13.61 -0.19 -10.85
CA VAL A 5 -14.91 0.08 -11.49
C VAL A 5 -15.70 -1.20 -11.81
N ASP A 6 -15.01 -2.28 -12.10
CA ASP A 6 -15.63 -3.58 -12.43
C ASP A 6 -16.50 -4.15 -11.31
N ARG A 7 -16.17 -3.88 -10.05
CA ARG A 7 -16.98 -4.30 -8.91
C ARG A 7 -18.37 -3.64 -8.86
N LEU A 8 -18.49 -2.42 -9.39
CA LEU A 8 -19.79 -1.73 -9.51
C LEU A 8 -20.75 -2.49 -10.44
N ILE A 9 -20.19 -3.13 -11.48
CA ILE A 9 -20.96 -3.90 -12.46
C ILE A 9 -21.21 -5.33 -11.96
N THR A 10 -20.13 -6.02 -11.56
CA THR A 10 -20.18 -7.47 -11.31
C THR A 10 -20.71 -7.84 -9.92
N GLU A 11 -20.39 -7.05 -8.91
CA GLU A 11 -20.77 -7.31 -7.51
C GLU A 11 -22.00 -6.50 -7.11
N LEU A 12 -21.94 -5.17 -7.24
CA LEU A 12 -23.00 -4.27 -6.79
C LEU A 12 -24.17 -4.17 -7.79
N LYS A 13 -23.94 -4.55 -9.06
CA LYS A 13 -24.95 -4.52 -10.15
C LYS A 13 -25.68 -3.18 -10.27
N LEU A 14 -24.96 -2.09 -10.05
CA LEU A 14 -25.51 -0.74 -10.11
C LEU A 14 -25.74 -0.31 -11.57
N PRO A 15 -26.82 0.41 -11.89
CA PRO A 15 -26.96 1.05 -13.19
C PRO A 15 -25.87 2.14 -13.39
N PRO A 16 -25.54 2.53 -14.63
CA PRO A 16 -24.42 3.43 -14.92
C PRO A 16 -24.45 4.77 -14.18
N ASN A 17 -25.62 5.36 -14.02
CA ASN A 17 -25.77 6.62 -13.29
C ASN A 17 -25.48 6.46 -11.78
N ASP A 18 -25.99 5.40 -11.17
CA ASP A 18 -25.78 5.13 -9.75
C ASP A 18 -24.30 4.74 -9.50
N ALA A 19 -23.69 4.05 -10.44
CA ALA A 19 -22.26 3.75 -10.39
C ALA A 19 -21.42 5.05 -10.42
N TYR A 20 -21.78 6.03 -11.25
CA TYR A 20 -21.13 7.34 -11.25
C TYR A 20 -21.26 8.06 -9.90
N PHE A 21 -22.46 8.11 -9.33
CA PHE A 21 -22.67 8.72 -8.02
C PHE A 21 -21.92 7.99 -6.92
N LYS A 22 -21.82 6.67 -6.97
CA LYS A 22 -21.02 5.90 -6.02
C LYS A 22 -19.53 6.24 -6.10
N LEU A 23 -18.97 6.37 -7.31
CA LEU A 23 -17.60 6.80 -7.52
C LEU A 23 -17.37 8.22 -6.98
N ARG A 24 -18.27 9.16 -7.31
CA ARG A 24 -18.21 10.54 -6.85
C ARG A 24 -18.25 10.64 -5.33
N HIS A 25 -19.22 9.98 -4.70
CA HIS A 25 -19.34 9.98 -3.24
C HIS A 25 -18.12 9.36 -2.55
N THR A 26 -17.54 8.30 -3.14
CA THR A 26 -16.28 7.72 -2.63
C THR A 26 -15.13 8.72 -2.67
N LEU A 27 -15.01 9.51 -3.74
CA LEU A 27 -14.00 10.54 -3.86
C LEU A 27 -14.22 11.70 -2.86
N GLU A 28 -15.46 12.13 -2.70
CA GLU A 28 -15.86 13.17 -1.73
C GLU A 28 -15.51 12.72 -0.31
N ALA A 29 -15.90 11.51 0.10
CA ALA A 29 -15.60 10.95 1.42
C ALA A 29 -14.07 10.85 1.69
N ILE A 30 -13.28 10.49 0.68
CA ILE A 30 -11.82 10.46 0.81
C ILE A 30 -11.25 11.87 0.94
N ASN A 31 -11.75 12.83 0.18
CA ASN A 31 -11.32 14.23 0.28
C ASN A 31 -11.67 14.86 1.64
N ASP A 32 -12.80 14.49 2.21
CA ASP A 32 -13.19 14.91 3.57
C ASP A 32 -12.21 14.35 4.62
N LEU A 33 -11.84 13.06 4.50
CA LEU A 33 -10.81 12.46 5.36
C LEU A 33 -9.44 13.14 5.17
N ILE A 34 -9.02 13.38 3.93
CA ILE A 34 -7.77 14.09 3.64
C ILE A 34 -7.79 15.48 4.26
N SER A 35 -8.89 16.22 4.12
CA SER A 35 -9.04 17.55 4.65
C SER A 35 -9.03 17.58 6.18
N SER A 36 -9.63 16.59 6.83
CA SER A 36 -9.61 16.46 8.29
C SER A 36 -8.21 16.14 8.85
N CYS A 37 -7.38 15.43 8.08
CA CYS A 37 -6.00 15.09 8.46
C CYS A 37 -4.98 16.17 8.08
N SER A 38 -5.34 17.15 7.24
CA SER A 38 -4.38 18.09 6.63
C SER A 38 -3.81 19.14 7.59
N THR A 39 -4.37 19.29 8.78
CA THR A 39 -3.84 20.16 9.85
C THR A 39 -2.51 19.66 10.40
N THR A 40 -2.21 18.37 10.24
CA THR A 40 -0.99 17.73 10.76
C THR A 40 0.12 17.57 9.72
N VAL A 41 -0.21 17.62 8.42
CA VAL A 41 0.77 17.36 7.33
C VAL A 41 0.62 18.43 6.26
N GLY A 42 1.39 19.50 6.34
CA GLY A 42 1.33 20.66 5.46
C GLY A 42 1.09 20.35 3.96
N GLY A 43 0.01 20.92 3.40
CA GLY A 43 -0.27 20.93 1.96
C GLY A 43 -0.71 19.60 1.37
N THR A 44 -1.88 19.08 1.75
CA THR A 44 -2.46 17.87 1.15
C THR A 44 -3.13 18.16 -0.18
N GLN A 45 -2.68 17.47 -1.23
CA GLN A 45 -3.33 17.52 -2.52
C GLN A 45 -4.62 16.69 -2.49
N LEU A 46 -5.77 17.32 -2.75
CA LEU A 46 -7.05 16.63 -2.90
C LEU A 46 -7.05 15.69 -4.11
N VAL A 47 -7.89 14.67 -4.04
CA VAL A 47 -8.04 13.67 -5.10
C VAL A 47 -9.12 14.14 -6.06
N ASP A 48 -8.73 14.40 -7.32
CA ASP A 48 -9.63 14.86 -8.38
C ASP A 48 -9.28 14.15 -9.70
N PRO A 49 -10.25 13.48 -10.34
CA PRO A 49 -10.06 12.86 -11.66
C PRO A 49 -9.57 13.84 -12.72
N VAL A 50 -10.03 15.10 -12.68
CA VAL A 50 -9.63 16.12 -13.63
C VAL A 50 -8.17 16.54 -13.45
N ALA A 51 -7.68 16.58 -12.22
CA ALA A 51 -6.26 16.82 -11.94
C ALA A 51 -5.35 15.67 -12.39
N GLY A 52 -5.92 14.50 -12.74
CA GLY A 52 -5.20 13.34 -13.22
C GLY A 52 -4.56 12.48 -12.13
N ASN A 53 -4.92 12.68 -10.86
CA ASN A 53 -4.42 11.89 -9.74
C ASN A 53 -5.35 10.73 -9.33
N VAL A 54 -6.39 10.47 -10.15
CA VAL A 54 -7.30 9.33 -10.02
C VAL A 54 -7.19 8.43 -11.24
N CYS A 55 -7.04 7.14 -11.02
CA CYS A 55 -7.05 6.13 -12.04
C CYS A 55 -8.22 5.17 -11.82
N PHE A 56 -8.99 4.93 -12.87
CA PHE A 56 -10.07 3.96 -12.91
C PHE A 56 -9.53 2.64 -13.46
N ALA A 57 -9.84 1.53 -12.83
CA ALA A 57 -9.20 0.27 -13.18
C ALA A 57 -10.08 -0.96 -12.92
N SER A 58 -9.70 -2.06 -13.56
CA SER A 58 -10.14 -3.41 -13.23
C SER A 58 -8.92 -4.32 -13.09
N GLY A 59 -8.66 -4.80 -11.88
CA GLY A 59 -7.60 -5.79 -11.63
C GLY A 59 -7.90 -7.12 -12.31
N ALA A 60 -9.15 -7.58 -12.30
CA ALA A 60 -9.58 -8.84 -12.90
C ALA A 60 -9.49 -8.83 -14.44
N ALA A 61 -9.93 -7.74 -15.06
CA ALA A 61 -9.89 -7.58 -16.52
C ALA A 61 -8.58 -6.95 -17.03
N GLY A 62 -7.72 -6.45 -16.13
CA GLY A 62 -6.36 -5.97 -16.44
C GLY A 62 -6.32 -4.74 -17.35
N TRP A 63 -7.19 -3.77 -17.11
CA TRP A 63 -7.19 -2.46 -17.77
C TRP A 63 -7.19 -1.34 -16.73
N SER A 64 -6.64 -0.20 -17.12
CA SER A 64 -6.67 1.00 -16.29
C SER A 64 -6.54 2.25 -17.14
N PHE A 65 -7.17 3.33 -16.73
CA PHE A 65 -7.09 4.63 -17.38
C PHE A 65 -7.25 5.79 -16.39
N THR A 66 -6.65 6.91 -16.74
CA THR A 66 -6.99 8.23 -16.22
C THR A 66 -7.86 8.96 -17.24
N LEU A 67 -8.54 10.04 -16.87
CA LEU A 67 -9.33 10.80 -17.84
C LEU A 67 -8.46 11.30 -19.01
N GLN A 68 -7.20 11.66 -18.74
CA GLN A 68 -6.25 12.11 -19.75
C GLN A 68 -5.88 10.98 -20.72
N SER A 69 -5.54 9.80 -20.21
CA SER A 69 -5.18 8.67 -21.06
C SER A 69 -6.37 8.15 -21.87
N PHE A 70 -7.57 8.15 -21.27
CA PHE A 70 -8.81 7.81 -21.99
C PHE A 70 -9.09 8.82 -23.11
N ALA A 71 -9.04 10.12 -22.81
CA ALA A 71 -9.26 11.17 -23.78
C ALA A 71 -8.30 11.08 -24.98
N HIS A 72 -7.02 10.86 -24.70
CA HIS A 72 -6.01 10.66 -25.75
C HIS A 72 -6.33 9.45 -26.64
N LEU A 73 -6.65 8.30 -26.02
CA LEU A 73 -6.95 7.07 -26.74
C LEU A 73 -8.26 7.18 -27.53
N TYR A 74 -9.31 7.77 -26.94
CA TYR A 74 -10.60 7.99 -27.58
C TYR A 74 -10.48 8.86 -28.83
N LEU A 75 -9.82 10.00 -28.74
CA LEU A 75 -9.59 10.90 -29.86
C LEU A 75 -8.79 10.23 -30.98
N LYS A 76 -7.79 9.42 -30.61
CA LYS A 76 -6.99 8.65 -31.57
C LYS A 76 -7.83 7.60 -32.31
N ILE A 77 -8.68 6.84 -31.61
CA ILE A 77 -9.53 5.80 -32.20
C ILE A 77 -10.54 6.40 -33.19
N HIS A 78 -11.13 7.54 -32.82
CA HIS A 78 -12.13 8.20 -33.66
C HIS A 78 -11.55 9.21 -34.68
N GLY A 79 -10.22 9.38 -34.73
CA GLY A 79 -9.56 10.30 -35.67
C GLY A 79 -9.95 11.79 -35.46
N ILE A 80 -10.34 12.17 -34.22
CA ILE A 80 -10.80 13.51 -33.90
C ILE A 80 -9.59 14.37 -33.50
N GLN A 81 -9.37 15.48 -34.22
CA GLN A 81 -8.37 16.48 -33.87
C GLN A 81 -8.94 17.45 -32.83
N PHE A 82 -8.74 17.15 -31.56
CA PHE A 82 -9.11 18.00 -30.45
C PHE A 82 -8.07 17.88 -29.32
N ASP A 83 -7.99 18.91 -28.48
CA ASP A 83 -7.10 18.92 -27.34
C ASP A 83 -7.58 17.89 -26.28
N HIS A 84 -6.76 16.88 -26.04
CA HIS A 84 -7.10 15.79 -25.13
C HIS A 84 -7.24 16.26 -23.67
N GLU A 85 -6.50 17.29 -23.22
CA GLU A 85 -6.62 17.84 -21.87
C GLU A 85 -7.96 18.57 -21.68
N LYS A 86 -8.35 19.34 -22.67
CA LYS A 86 -9.66 20.01 -22.68
C LYS A 86 -10.82 19.01 -22.76
N PHE A 87 -10.64 17.91 -23.47
CA PHE A 87 -11.64 16.84 -23.49
C PHE A 87 -11.70 16.11 -22.14
N ALA A 88 -10.55 15.73 -21.58
CA ALA A 88 -10.48 15.06 -20.27
C ALA A 88 -11.16 15.89 -19.17
N SER A 89 -10.94 17.20 -19.12
CA SER A 89 -11.57 18.08 -18.13
C SER A 89 -13.11 18.14 -18.24
N ARG A 90 -13.67 17.74 -19.36
CA ARG A 90 -15.13 17.75 -19.59
C ARG A 90 -15.78 16.39 -19.38
N LEU A 91 -15.00 15.35 -19.11
CA LEU A 91 -15.51 14.01 -18.83
C LEU A 91 -15.96 13.80 -17.38
N TRP A 92 -15.60 14.68 -16.45
CA TRP A 92 -15.98 14.54 -15.04
C TRP A 92 -16.76 15.75 -14.53
N GLY A 93 -17.71 15.50 -13.63
CA GLY A 93 -18.57 16.51 -13.04
C GLY A 93 -19.99 16.52 -13.66
N ASP A 94 -20.74 17.58 -13.37
CA ASP A 94 -22.10 17.76 -13.87
C ASP A 94 -22.08 18.42 -15.26
N LEU A 95 -21.53 17.69 -16.23
CA LEU A 95 -21.42 18.10 -17.63
C LEU A 95 -22.13 17.09 -18.53
N TYR A 96 -22.82 17.62 -19.53
CA TYR A 96 -23.61 16.87 -20.49
C TYR A 96 -23.17 17.19 -21.91
N PHE A 97 -23.07 16.21 -22.76
CA PHE A 97 -22.76 16.39 -24.17
C PHE A 97 -24.03 16.75 -24.94
N HIS A 98 -23.96 17.76 -25.79
CA HIS A 98 -25.01 18.18 -26.70
C HIS A 98 -24.63 17.79 -28.13
N PRO A 99 -25.25 16.72 -28.70
CA PRO A 99 -24.88 16.23 -30.03
C PRO A 99 -25.07 17.27 -31.14
N ASP A 100 -26.12 18.07 -31.08
CA ASP A 100 -26.48 19.05 -32.12
C ASP A 100 -25.42 20.16 -32.25
N SER A 101 -24.91 20.65 -31.11
CA SER A 101 -23.90 21.71 -31.05
C SER A 101 -22.47 21.20 -30.88
N ARG A 102 -22.31 19.90 -30.67
CA ARG A 102 -21.03 19.21 -30.32
C ARG A 102 -20.27 19.91 -29.17
N THR A 103 -21.03 20.38 -28.18
CA THR A 103 -20.49 21.11 -27.03
C THR A 103 -20.90 20.47 -25.72
N PHE A 104 -20.07 20.68 -24.68
CA PHE A 104 -20.40 20.26 -23.31
C PHE A 104 -21.00 21.44 -22.54
N LYS A 105 -22.15 21.21 -21.88
CA LYS A 105 -22.86 22.23 -21.09
C LYS A 105 -23.25 21.64 -19.72
N LYS A 106 -23.47 22.51 -18.73
CA LYS A 106 -23.94 22.12 -17.39
C LYS A 106 -25.41 21.72 -17.35
N LYS A 107 -26.22 22.20 -18.32
CA LYS A 107 -27.65 21.84 -18.42
C LYS A 107 -27.81 20.62 -19.32
N PRO A 108 -28.63 19.62 -18.93
CA PRO A 108 -28.92 18.47 -19.77
C PRO A 108 -29.65 18.88 -21.07
N PRO A 109 -29.36 18.26 -22.22
CA PRO A 109 -30.06 18.53 -23.48
C PRO A 109 -31.51 18.08 -23.46
N LYS A 110 -31.82 17.03 -22.72
CA LYS A 110 -33.16 16.45 -22.52
C LYS A 110 -33.27 15.96 -21.07
N GLU A 111 -34.53 15.88 -20.60
CA GLU A 111 -34.77 15.25 -19.30
C GLU A 111 -34.32 13.79 -19.33
N GLY A 112 -33.54 13.37 -18.33
CA GLY A 112 -32.97 12.02 -18.29
C GLY A 112 -31.66 11.83 -19.07
N ALA A 113 -31.07 12.88 -19.67
CA ALA A 113 -29.77 12.76 -20.35
C ALA A 113 -28.64 12.38 -19.38
N ASN A 114 -27.76 11.52 -19.85
CA ASN A 114 -26.62 11.05 -19.06
C ASN A 114 -25.50 12.08 -18.99
N ARG A 115 -24.74 12.08 -17.88
CA ARG A 115 -23.53 12.87 -17.74
C ARG A 115 -22.45 12.40 -18.69
N SER A 116 -21.53 13.27 -19.07
CA SER A 116 -20.44 12.95 -20.00
C SER A 116 -19.63 11.71 -19.57
N PHE A 117 -19.32 11.56 -18.28
CA PHE A 117 -18.59 10.36 -17.78
C PHE A 117 -19.43 9.08 -17.99
N VAL A 118 -20.73 9.15 -17.76
CA VAL A 118 -21.62 8.01 -17.97
C VAL A 118 -21.73 7.68 -19.45
N GLU A 119 -21.98 8.67 -20.29
CA GLU A 119 -22.21 8.50 -21.74
C GLU A 119 -20.96 7.98 -22.47
N PHE A 120 -19.78 8.55 -22.19
CA PHE A 120 -18.55 8.20 -22.91
C PHE A 120 -17.78 7.02 -22.30
N ILE A 121 -17.92 6.76 -21.00
CA ILE A 121 -17.10 5.76 -20.29
C ILE A 121 -17.93 4.62 -19.73
N LEU A 122 -18.91 4.90 -18.85
CA LEU A 122 -19.64 3.83 -18.18
C LEU A 122 -20.58 3.07 -19.10
N GLU A 123 -21.37 3.73 -19.92
CA GLU A 123 -22.26 3.06 -20.87
C GLU A 123 -21.52 2.13 -21.83
N PRO A 124 -20.46 2.55 -22.53
CA PRO A 124 -19.66 1.63 -23.35
C PRO A 124 -19.09 0.46 -22.54
N LEU A 125 -18.61 0.73 -21.32
CA LEU A 125 -18.10 -0.33 -20.45
C LEU A 125 -19.20 -1.35 -20.11
N TYR A 126 -20.35 -0.90 -19.67
CA TYR A 126 -21.49 -1.77 -19.37
C TYR A 126 -21.97 -2.56 -20.60
N LYS A 127 -22.00 -1.92 -21.77
CA LYS A 127 -22.32 -2.59 -23.05
C LYS A 127 -21.32 -3.70 -23.35
N ILE A 128 -20.01 -3.45 -23.19
CA ILE A 128 -19.00 -4.50 -23.40
C ILE A 128 -19.20 -5.67 -22.46
N TYR A 129 -19.43 -5.39 -21.15
CA TYR A 129 -19.68 -6.46 -20.18
C TYR A 129 -20.92 -7.28 -20.54
N SER A 130 -22.03 -6.62 -20.87
CA SER A 130 -23.27 -7.31 -21.25
C SER A 130 -23.15 -8.14 -22.54
N LEU A 131 -22.45 -7.60 -23.55
CA LEU A 131 -22.20 -8.28 -24.82
C LEU A 131 -21.30 -9.51 -24.65
N VAL A 132 -20.19 -9.37 -23.94
CA VAL A 132 -19.21 -10.45 -23.81
C VAL A 132 -19.70 -11.56 -22.87
N VAL A 133 -20.48 -11.22 -21.84
CA VAL A 133 -20.97 -12.18 -20.84
C VAL A 133 -22.29 -12.80 -21.23
N GLY A 134 -23.18 -12.04 -21.90
CA GLY A 134 -24.59 -12.42 -22.10
C GLY A 134 -24.97 -12.92 -23.50
N GLU A 135 -24.16 -12.69 -24.54
CA GLU A 135 -24.59 -13.00 -25.93
C GLU A 135 -23.95 -14.26 -26.53
N GLN A 136 -24.68 -14.82 -27.53
CA GLN A 136 -24.13 -15.89 -28.37
C GLN A 136 -22.99 -15.34 -29.25
N LYS A 137 -21.92 -16.11 -29.38
CA LYS A 137 -20.63 -15.72 -30.01
C LYS A 137 -20.75 -15.12 -31.43
N GLY A 138 -21.84 -15.40 -32.18
CA GLY A 138 -22.00 -14.93 -33.56
C GLY A 138 -22.27 -13.43 -33.72
N ASN A 139 -22.84 -12.77 -32.72
CA ASN A 139 -23.23 -11.35 -32.77
C ASN A 139 -22.26 -10.42 -32.04
N VAL A 140 -21.28 -10.98 -31.32
CA VAL A 140 -20.36 -10.20 -30.47
C VAL A 140 -19.44 -9.34 -31.33
N GLU A 141 -18.99 -9.85 -32.47
CA GLU A 141 -18.04 -9.15 -33.35
C GLU A 141 -18.65 -7.86 -33.94
N SER A 142 -19.82 -7.92 -34.52
CA SER A 142 -20.49 -6.76 -35.12
C SER A 142 -20.82 -5.68 -34.09
N LYS A 143 -21.28 -6.08 -32.91
CA LYS A 143 -21.63 -5.15 -31.84
C LYS A 143 -20.43 -4.53 -31.14
N LEU A 144 -19.32 -5.26 -31.01
CA LEU A 144 -18.07 -4.69 -30.53
C LEU A 144 -17.48 -3.71 -31.55
N ALA A 145 -17.63 -3.99 -32.87
CA ALA A 145 -17.20 -3.08 -33.92
C ALA A 145 -17.97 -1.75 -33.88
N GLU A 146 -19.25 -1.74 -33.55
CA GLU A 146 -20.07 -0.53 -33.35
C GLU A 146 -19.53 0.33 -32.16
N LEU A 147 -18.92 -0.31 -31.17
CA LEU A 147 -18.28 0.37 -30.04
C LEU A 147 -16.82 0.79 -30.35
N GLY A 148 -16.35 0.60 -31.58
CA GLY A 148 -14.97 0.92 -31.99
C GLY A 148 -13.94 -0.15 -31.61
N VAL A 149 -14.39 -1.34 -31.19
CA VAL A 149 -13.52 -2.45 -30.80
C VAL A 149 -13.37 -3.43 -31.97
N THR A 150 -12.22 -3.41 -32.63
CA THR A 150 -11.86 -4.39 -33.66
C THR A 150 -10.76 -5.32 -33.11
N LEU A 151 -11.09 -6.62 -33.03
CA LEU A 151 -10.17 -7.65 -32.54
C LEU A 151 -9.87 -8.65 -33.68
N SER A 152 -8.83 -9.46 -33.51
CA SER A 152 -8.53 -10.54 -34.44
C SER A 152 -9.58 -11.65 -34.35
N ASN A 153 -9.84 -12.37 -35.46
CA ASN A 153 -10.80 -13.48 -35.49
C ASN A 153 -10.47 -14.58 -34.47
N ALA A 154 -9.21 -14.75 -34.12
CA ALA A 154 -8.79 -15.67 -33.08
C ALA A 154 -9.24 -15.23 -31.67
N ALA A 155 -9.30 -13.91 -31.43
CA ALA A 155 -9.72 -13.38 -30.13
C ALA A 155 -11.20 -13.66 -29.83
N TYR A 156 -12.09 -13.63 -30.83
CA TYR A 156 -13.51 -13.94 -30.66
C TYR A 156 -13.79 -15.40 -30.30
N LYS A 157 -12.82 -16.31 -30.54
CA LYS A 157 -12.91 -17.72 -30.17
C LYS A 157 -12.53 -17.99 -28.71
N LEU A 158 -11.96 -17.00 -28.02
CA LEU A 158 -11.52 -17.12 -26.64
C LEU A 158 -12.70 -17.26 -25.67
N ASN A 159 -12.39 -17.69 -24.45
CA ASN A 159 -13.35 -17.68 -23.35
C ASN A 159 -13.70 -16.25 -22.93
N VAL A 160 -14.81 -16.08 -22.19
CA VAL A 160 -15.38 -14.80 -21.75
C VAL A 160 -14.32 -13.87 -21.09
N ARG A 161 -13.54 -14.39 -20.13
CA ARG A 161 -12.56 -13.56 -19.40
C ARG A 161 -11.44 -13.01 -20.28
N PRO A 162 -10.72 -13.81 -21.10
CA PRO A 162 -9.72 -13.29 -22.02
C PRO A 162 -10.29 -12.35 -23.07
N LEU A 163 -11.49 -12.63 -23.60
CA LEU A 163 -12.16 -11.76 -24.59
C LEU A 163 -12.51 -10.41 -23.97
N LEU A 164 -13.11 -10.40 -22.77
CA LEU A 164 -13.42 -9.18 -22.03
C LEU A 164 -12.16 -8.34 -21.78
N ARG A 165 -11.07 -8.99 -21.40
CA ARG A 165 -9.78 -8.32 -21.19
C ARG A 165 -9.28 -7.63 -22.45
N LEU A 166 -9.35 -8.29 -23.60
CA LEU A 166 -8.91 -7.72 -24.87
C LEU A 166 -9.83 -6.58 -25.33
N ALA A 167 -11.15 -6.76 -25.24
CA ALA A 167 -12.12 -5.73 -25.60
C ALA A 167 -11.98 -4.46 -24.74
N CYS A 168 -11.90 -4.61 -23.43
CA CYS A 168 -11.72 -3.45 -22.54
C CYS A 168 -10.36 -2.77 -22.74
N ARG A 169 -9.28 -3.52 -22.95
CA ARG A 169 -7.95 -2.94 -23.18
C ARG A 169 -7.86 -2.12 -24.46
N SER A 170 -8.63 -2.45 -25.49
CA SER A 170 -8.63 -1.68 -26.74
C SER A 170 -9.24 -0.29 -26.57
N ILE A 171 -10.22 -0.11 -25.68
CA ILE A 171 -10.88 1.17 -25.38
C ILE A 171 -10.19 1.93 -24.25
N PHE A 172 -9.86 1.25 -23.16
CA PHE A 172 -9.39 1.88 -21.94
C PHE A 172 -7.86 1.86 -21.77
N GLY A 173 -7.16 1.10 -22.62
CA GLY A 173 -5.72 0.91 -22.52
C GLY A 173 -5.31 -0.11 -21.46
N THR A 174 -4.01 -0.24 -21.26
CA THR A 174 -3.39 -1.16 -20.29
C THR A 174 -3.02 -0.41 -19.01
N ALA A 175 -1.72 -0.22 -18.76
CA ALA A 175 -1.22 0.44 -17.55
C ALA A 175 -0.58 1.82 -17.81
N THR A 176 -0.56 2.30 -19.04
CA THR A 176 0.12 3.56 -19.40
C THR A 176 -0.41 4.75 -18.62
N GLY A 177 -1.72 4.96 -18.61
CA GLY A 177 -2.33 6.05 -17.85
C GLY A 177 -2.07 5.96 -16.34
N PHE A 178 -1.99 4.76 -15.78
CA PHE A 178 -1.61 4.54 -14.38
C PHE A 178 -0.14 4.93 -14.14
N THR A 179 0.75 4.51 -15.03
CA THR A 179 2.18 4.85 -14.95
C THR A 179 2.41 6.35 -15.04
N ASP A 180 1.77 7.01 -16.00
CA ASP A 180 1.85 8.47 -16.17
C ASP A 180 1.34 9.22 -14.93
N MET A 181 0.24 8.76 -14.35
CA MET A 181 -0.28 9.29 -13.09
C MET A 181 0.74 9.16 -11.95
N LEU A 182 1.38 7.99 -11.81
CA LEU A 182 2.39 7.78 -10.77
C LEU A 182 3.59 8.72 -10.96
N VAL A 183 4.11 8.81 -12.17
CA VAL A 183 5.26 9.68 -12.49
C VAL A 183 4.94 11.15 -12.23
N LYS A 184 3.71 11.59 -12.53
CA LYS A 184 3.30 12.99 -12.36
C LYS A 184 3.02 13.37 -10.91
N HIS A 185 2.41 12.48 -10.12
CA HIS A 185 1.83 12.82 -8.81
C HIS A 185 2.56 12.24 -7.61
N ILE A 186 3.38 11.21 -7.78
CA ILE A 186 4.18 10.68 -6.69
C ILE A 186 5.52 11.40 -6.68
N PRO A 187 5.86 12.12 -5.58
CA PRO A 187 7.12 12.84 -5.51
C PRO A 187 8.31 11.87 -5.52
N SER A 188 9.42 12.31 -6.04
CA SER A 188 10.66 11.56 -5.96
C SER A 188 11.11 11.39 -4.50
N VAL A 189 12.05 10.47 -4.29
CA VAL A 189 12.62 10.23 -2.95
C VAL A 189 13.18 11.50 -2.33
N LYS A 190 13.89 12.31 -3.14
CA LYS A 190 14.50 13.56 -2.69
C LYS A 190 13.44 14.62 -2.35
N ASP A 191 12.43 14.78 -3.19
CA ASP A 191 11.37 15.77 -2.98
C ASP A 191 10.49 15.44 -1.75
N ALA A 192 10.34 14.16 -1.45
CA ALA A 192 9.55 13.70 -0.30
C ALA A 192 10.36 13.64 1.01
N ALA A 193 11.71 13.65 0.95
CA ALA A 193 12.56 13.39 2.10
C ALA A 193 12.33 14.40 3.24
N ALA A 194 12.37 15.70 2.95
CA ALA A 194 12.24 16.75 3.96
C ALA A 194 10.95 16.59 4.77
N ARG A 195 9.79 16.51 4.08
CA ARG A 195 8.48 16.37 4.75
C ARG A 195 8.36 15.07 5.55
N LYS A 196 8.97 13.98 5.08
CA LYS A 196 8.96 12.71 5.82
C LYS A 196 9.80 12.79 7.09
N ILE A 197 11.01 13.33 7.00
CA ILE A 197 11.93 13.44 8.15
C ILE A 197 11.33 14.31 9.23
N ASP A 198 10.73 15.46 8.89
CA ASP A 198 10.05 16.34 9.86
C ASP A 198 8.97 15.59 10.68
N HIS A 199 8.38 14.55 10.10
CA HIS A 199 7.32 13.79 10.74
C HIS A 199 7.82 12.56 11.52
N ILE A 200 8.83 11.83 11.00
CA ILE A 200 9.22 10.52 11.55
C ILE A 200 10.44 10.57 12.47
N TYR A 201 11.31 11.57 12.37
CA TYR A 201 12.50 11.68 13.22
C TYR A 201 12.15 12.37 14.54
N THR A 202 12.68 11.85 15.66
CA THR A 202 12.36 12.37 17.01
C THR A 202 13.33 13.44 17.49
N GLY A 203 14.49 13.53 16.87
CA GLY A 203 15.53 14.49 17.26
C GLY A 203 15.30 15.92 16.79
N PRO A 204 16.16 16.85 17.22
CA PRO A 204 16.10 18.25 16.82
C PRO A 204 16.24 18.39 15.31
N GLN A 205 15.45 19.32 14.72
CA GLN A 205 15.31 19.49 13.28
C GLN A 205 16.41 20.34 12.63
N ASP A 206 17.28 20.92 13.43
CA ASP A 206 18.38 21.82 13.05
C ASP A 206 19.76 21.15 13.10
N SER A 207 19.82 19.83 13.29
CA SER A 207 21.07 19.06 13.31
C SER A 207 21.62 18.79 11.89
N SER A 208 22.93 18.59 11.79
CA SER A 208 23.60 18.24 10.52
C SER A 208 23.12 16.91 9.96
N ILE A 209 22.75 15.98 10.83
CA ILE A 209 22.18 14.67 10.48
C ILE A 209 20.83 14.85 9.76
N VAL A 210 19.96 15.72 10.29
CA VAL A 210 18.65 16.00 9.69
C VAL A 210 18.81 16.66 8.34
N ASP A 211 19.73 17.59 8.19
CA ASP A 211 20.02 18.23 6.91
C ASP A 211 20.48 17.22 5.85
N ALA A 212 21.35 16.28 6.21
CA ALA A 212 21.79 15.21 5.32
C ALA A 212 20.63 14.28 4.94
N MET A 213 19.74 13.93 5.89
CA MET A 213 18.54 13.14 5.62
C MET A 213 17.54 13.86 4.72
N LYS A 214 17.29 15.16 4.93
CA LYS A 214 16.39 15.98 4.11
C LYS A 214 16.89 16.13 2.67
N LYS A 215 18.21 16.21 2.48
CA LYS A 215 18.85 16.24 1.15
C LYS A 215 18.99 14.87 0.51
N CYS A 216 18.72 13.79 1.27
CA CYS A 216 18.94 12.41 0.84
C CYS A 216 20.40 12.22 0.34
N ASP A 217 21.37 12.69 1.15
CA ASP A 217 22.79 12.71 0.77
C ASP A 217 23.41 11.31 0.94
N PRO A 218 23.93 10.68 -0.14
CA PRO A 218 24.57 9.38 -0.05
C PRO A 218 25.95 9.41 0.64
N ASN A 219 26.56 10.59 0.81
CA ASN A 219 27.84 10.76 1.46
C ASN A 219 27.74 11.26 2.92
N GLY A 220 26.52 11.57 3.37
CA GLY A 220 26.24 11.99 4.73
C GLY A 220 26.36 10.85 5.75
N PRO A 221 26.11 11.11 7.03
CA PRO A 221 26.05 10.08 8.06
C PRO A 221 24.98 9.05 7.75
N LEU A 222 25.27 7.77 8.00
CA LEU A 222 24.34 6.68 7.72
C LEU A 222 23.13 6.76 8.67
N MET A 223 21.93 6.86 8.11
CA MET A 223 20.69 6.79 8.86
C MET A 223 19.70 5.89 8.15
N VAL A 224 19.36 4.75 8.79
CA VAL A 224 18.42 3.76 8.24
C VAL A 224 17.26 3.57 9.21
N ASN A 225 16.04 3.67 8.70
CA ASN A 225 14.83 3.35 9.44
C ASN A 225 14.39 1.93 9.10
N VAL A 226 14.50 1.00 10.03
CA VAL A 226 14.00 -0.37 9.93
C VAL A 226 12.54 -0.39 10.34
N THR A 227 11.67 -0.83 9.44
CA THR A 227 10.22 -0.82 9.63
C THR A 227 9.60 -2.20 9.78
N LYS A 228 10.29 -3.25 9.33
CA LYS A 228 9.79 -4.62 9.40
C LYS A 228 10.93 -5.62 9.41
N LEU A 229 10.68 -6.78 10.02
CA LEU A 229 11.56 -7.94 9.99
C LEU A 229 10.91 -9.04 9.12
N TYR A 230 11.70 -9.61 8.23
CA TYR A 230 11.28 -10.73 7.37
C TYR A 230 12.01 -12.01 7.78
N PRO A 231 11.30 -13.10 8.12
CA PRO A 231 11.95 -14.35 8.44
C PRO A 231 12.64 -14.94 7.20
N LYS A 232 13.75 -15.62 7.41
CA LYS A 232 14.34 -16.49 6.41
C LYS A 232 13.50 -17.77 6.27
N SER A 233 13.77 -18.55 5.23
CA SER A 233 13.02 -19.79 4.94
C SER A 233 13.05 -20.82 6.07
N ASP A 234 14.09 -20.82 6.87
CA ASP A 234 14.27 -21.68 8.05
C ASP A 234 13.75 -21.05 9.35
N CYS A 235 13.23 -19.84 9.30
CA CYS A 235 12.71 -19.10 10.44
C CYS A 235 13.68 -18.94 11.64
N SER A 236 14.98 -19.17 11.43
CA SER A 236 16.02 -19.08 12.47
C SER A 236 16.43 -17.63 12.72
N VAL A 237 16.57 -16.84 11.66
CA VAL A 237 17.05 -15.45 11.63
C VAL A 237 16.11 -14.58 10.81
N PHE A 238 16.14 -13.29 11.07
CA PHE A 238 15.34 -12.31 10.34
C PHE A 238 16.24 -11.36 9.55
N ASP A 239 15.74 -10.91 8.41
CA ASP A 239 16.33 -9.82 7.67
C ASP A 239 15.60 -8.51 8.01
N ALA A 240 16.32 -7.47 8.39
CA ALA A 240 15.75 -6.17 8.70
C ALA A 240 15.45 -5.40 7.42
N PHE A 241 14.19 -5.08 7.17
CA PHE A 241 13.75 -4.29 6.04
C PHE A 241 13.67 -2.82 6.42
N GLY A 242 14.51 -2.00 5.80
CA GLY A 242 14.62 -0.60 6.14
C GLY A 242 14.85 0.30 4.94
N ARG A 243 14.63 1.59 5.16
CA ARG A 243 14.92 2.65 4.21
C ARG A 243 16.13 3.45 4.65
N VAL A 244 17.09 3.61 3.74
CA VAL A 244 18.25 4.48 3.94
C VAL A 244 17.83 5.93 3.67
N TYR A 245 17.92 6.81 4.68
CA TYR A 245 17.58 8.23 4.55
C TYR A 245 18.78 9.10 4.24
N SER A 246 19.96 8.77 4.80
CA SER A 246 21.24 9.41 4.49
C SER A 246 22.38 8.40 4.57
N GLY A 247 23.51 8.73 3.95
CA GLY A 247 24.67 7.86 3.89
C GLY A 247 24.51 6.70 2.90
N THR A 248 25.45 5.79 2.97
CA THR A 248 25.46 4.55 2.16
C THR A 248 25.82 3.39 3.09
N ILE A 249 24.93 2.40 3.19
CA ILE A 249 25.17 1.16 3.92
C ILE A 249 25.95 0.18 3.05
N GLN A 250 26.92 -0.53 3.63
CA GLN A 250 27.78 -1.48 2.92
C GLN A 250 27.86 -2.82 3.69
N THR A 251 28.11 -3.89 2.94
CA THR A 251 28.38 -5.22 3.52
C THR A 251 29.68 -5.18 4.31
N GLY A 252 29.73 -5.84 5.47
CA GLY A 252 30.88 -5.83 6.38
C GLY A 252 31.02 -4.56 7.25
N GLN A 253 30.07 -3.63 7.13
CA GLN A 253 30.08 -2.40 7.92
C GLN A 253 29.58 -2.66 9.35
N THR A 254 30.32 -2.18 10.34
CA THR A 254 29.86 -2.17 11.74
C THR A 254 28.97 -0.97 11.99
N VAL A 255 27.80 -1.19 12.58
CA VAL A 255 26.76 -0.19 12.80
C VAL A 255 26.20 -0.27 14.22
N ARG A 256 25.69 0.84 14.72
CA ARG A 256 24.86 0.87 15.92
C ARG A 256 23.41 0.64 15.54
N VAL A 257 22.75 -0.25 16.26
CA VAL A 257 21.32 -0.55 16.13
C VAL A 257 20.63 -0.03 17.38
N LEU A 258 19.79 0.96 17.21
CA LEU A 258 19.03 1.61 18.28
C LEU A 258 17.60 1.06 18.25
N GLY A 259 17.16 0.49 19.37
CA GLY A 259 15.80 -0.03 19.52
C GLY A 259 14.74 1.06 19.77
N GLU A 260 13.53 0.63 20.05
CA GLU A 260 12.40 1.56 20.24
C GLU A 260 12.46 2.37 21.54
N GLY A 261 13.13 1.83 22.55
CA GLY A 261 13.32 2.46 23.87
C GLY A 261 14.55 3.34 24.00
N TYR A 262 15.41 3.39 22.98
CA TYR A 262 16.64 4.14 23.04
C TYR A 262 16.42 5.65 23.17
N SER A 263 17.19 6.28 24.07
CA SER A 263 17.37 7.73 24.12
C SER A 263 18.86 8.06 24.29
N PRO A 264 19.33 9.27 23.96
CA PRO A 264 20.74 9.65 24.17
C PRO A 264 21.21 9.56 25.62
N ASP A 265 20.30 9.69 26.57
CA ASP A 265 20.54 9.60 28.00
C ASP A 265 20.54 8.16 28.55
N ASP A 266 19.97 7.21 27.75
CA ASP A 266 19.82 5.81 28.14
C ASP A 266 20.14 4.89 26.95
N GLU A 267 21.35 4.31 27.00
CA GLU A 267 21.89 3.43 25.96
C GLU A 267 21.51 1.94 26.14
N GLU A 268 20.63 1.58 27.06
CA GLU A 268 20.28 0.16 27.32
C GLU A 268 19.78 -0.55 26.07
N ASP A 269 19.02 0.12 25.19
CA ASP A 269 18.47 -0.44 23.95
C ASP A 269 19.35 -0.16 22.72
N MET A 270 20.67 -0.09 22.91
CA MET A 270 21.66 0.05 21.84
C MET A 270 22.52 -1.19 21.74
N THR A 271 22.76 -1.65 20.51
CA THR A 271 23.70 -2.75 20.23
C THR A 271 24.57 -2.44 19.02
N VAL A 272 25.79 -2.96 19.05
CA VAL A 272 26.72 -2.88 17.92
C VAL A 272 26.67 -4.19 17.15
N LYS A 273 26.44 -4.10 15.84
CA LYS A 273 26.30 -5.26 14.94
C LYS A 273 27.06 -5.02 13.64
N GLU A 274 27.44 -6.13 13.00
CA GLU A 274 28.04 -6.12 11.67
C GLU A 274 26.98 -6.48 10.62
N VAL A 275 26.93 -5.72 9.53
CA VAL A 275 26.08 -5.99 8.38
C VAL A 275 26.70 -7.13 7.57
N THR A 276 26.13 -8.34 7.65
CA THR A 276 26.69 -9.50 6.97
C THR A 276 26.39 -9.52 5.48
N LYS A 277 25.16 -9.24 5.10
CA LYS A 277 24.72 -9.17 3.69
C LYS A 277 23.64 -8.11 3.49
N LEU A 278 23.55 -7.62 2.26
CA LEU A 278 22.52 -6.69 1.80
C LEU A 278 21.77 -7.29 0.61
N TRP A 279 20.45 -7.06 0.60
CA TRP A 279 19.58 -7.55 -0.46
C TRP A 279 18.57 -6.49 -0.88
N VAL A 280 18.15 -6.54 -2.13
CA VAL A 280 17.02 -5.77 -2.66
C VAL A 280 15.98 -6.74 -3.20
N TYR A 281 14.71 -6.47 -2.94
CA TYR A 281 13.62 -7.23 -3.54
C TYR A 281 13.35 -6.76 -4.97
N GLN A 282 13.35 -7.70 -5.90
CA GLN A 282 12.78 -7.53 -7.25
C GLN A 282 11.56 -8.45 -7.34
N ALA A 283 10.39 -7.90 -7.10
CA ALA A 283 9.15 -8.66 -6.86
C ALA A 283 9.36 -9.68 -5.72
N ARG A 284 9.34 -10.99 -6.02
CA ARG A 284 9.58 -12.06 -5.04
C ARG A 284 11.05 -12.50 -4.90
N TYR A 285 11.92 -11.99 -5.77
CA TYR A 285 13.31 -12.42 -5.78
C TYR A 285 14.18 -11.50 -4.93
N ARG A 286 15.07 -12.11 -4.14
CA ARG A 286 16.11 -11.40 -3.40
C ARG A 286 17.36 -11.31 -4.26
N VAL A 287 17.83 -10.09 -4.50
CA VAL A 287 19.05 -9.82 -5.27
C VAL A 287 20.10 -9.27 -4.32
N ALA A 288 21.24 -9.97 -4.21
CA ALA A 288 22.35 -9.53 -3.37
C ALA A 288 23.02 -8.27 -3.94
N ILE A 289 23.33 -7.33 -3.05
CA ILE A 289 24.03 -6.10 -3.39
C ILE A 289 25.17 -5.88 -2.38
N SER A 290 26.21 -5.14 -2.79
CA SER A 290 27.33 -4.82 -1.90
C SER A 290 27.12 -3.52 -1.13
N LYS A 291 26.35 -2.58 -1.67
CA LYS A 291 26.08 -1.27 -1.07
C LYS A 291 24.69 -0.74 -1.48
N ALA A 292 24.07 0.06 -0.60
CA ALA A 292 22.82 0.75 -0.86
C ALA A 292 22.91 2.21 -0.42
N PRO A 293 22.76 3.17 -1.36
CA PRO A 293 22.80 4.60 -1.05
C PRO A 293 21.50 5.11 -0.46
N ALA A 294 21.53 6.35 0.04
CA ALA A 294 20.36 7.08 0.50
C ALA A 294 19.21 7.04 -0.53
N GLY A 295 17.98 6.88 -0.03
CA GLY A 295 16.78 6.72 -0.84
C GLY A 295 16.41 5.28 -1.16
N SER A 296 17.29 4.32 -0.95
CA SER A 296 17.06 2.91 -1.24
C SER A 296 16.27 2.21 -0.12
N TRP A 297 15.45 1.24 -0.51
CA TRP A 297 14.92 0.22 0.38
C TRP A 297 15.81 -1.00 0.34
N VAL A 298 16.18 -1.54 1.50
CA VAL A 298 17.16 -2.62 1.61
C VAL A 298 16.75 -3.61 2.68
N LEU A 299 17.10 -4.89 2.46
CA LEU A 299 17.11 -5.93 3.49
C LEU A 299 18.53 -6.04 4.02
N ILE A 300 18.66 -6.04 5.33
CA ILE A 300 19.91 -6.04 6.06
C ILE A 300 19.98 -7.31 6.92
N GLU A 301 20.97 -8.12 6.66
CA GLU A 301 21.24 -9.35 7.40
C GLU A 301 22.28 -9.10 8.50
N GLY A 302 22.10 -9.74 9.67
CA GLY A 302 23.06 -9.72 10.77
C GLY A 302 22.74 -8.72 11.90
N VAL A 303 21.68 -7.94 11.78
CA VAL A 303 21.31 -6.89 12.75
C VAL A 303 20.07 -7.21 13.57
N ASP A 304 19.39 -8.31 13.29
CA ASP A 304 18.03 -8.61 13.81
C ASP A 304 17.96 -8.99 15.29
N ALA A 305 19.06 -9.40 15.88
CA ALA A 305 19.05 -10.01 17.23
C ALA A 305 18.44 -9.09 18.30
N SER A 306 18.76 -7.78 18.27
CA SER A 306 18.27 -6.77 19.21
C SER A 306 16.97 -6.09 18.75
N ILE A 307 16.54 -6.28 17.51
CA ILE A 307 15.36 -5.61 16.96
C ILE A 307 14.10 -6.39 17.32
N MET A 308 13.15 -5.76 17.96
CA MET A 308 11.85 -6.36 18.25
C MET A 308 10.84 -6.09 17.13
N LYS A 309 10.63 -4.86 16.72
CA LYS A 309 9.70 -4.46 15.64
C LYS A 309 10.30 -3.44 14.71
N THR A 310 10.72 -2.29 15.26
CA THR A 310 11.36 -1.20 14.53
C THR A 310 12.70 -0.87 15.15
N ALA A 311 13.60 -0.30 14.36
CA ALA A 311 14.91 0.15 14.84
C ALA A 311 15.46 1.27 13.96
N THR A 312 16.41 2.00 14.52
CA THR A 312 17.22 2.98 13.79
C THR A 312 18.65 2.46 13.69
N ILE A 313 19.20 2.44 12.49
CA ILE A 313 20.61 2.05 12.29
C ILE A 313 21.41 3.31 11.96
N CYS A 314 22.50 3.50 12.67
CA CYS A 314 23.41 4.63 12.52
C CYS A 314 24.88 4.17 12.53
N PRO A 315 25.84 5.03 12.11
CA PRO A 315 27.25 4.64 12.08
C PRO A 315 27.83 4.60 13.49
N MET A 316 28.99 3.97 13.65
CA MET A 316 29.69 3.89 14.93
C MET A 316 30.19 5.25 15.43
N ASN A 317 30.81 6.03 14.54
CA ASN A 317 31.44 7.29 14.86
C ASN A 317 30.58 8.44 14.35
N ILE A 318 29.92 9.10 15.25
CA ILE A 318 29.14 10.32 15.00
C ILE A 318 29.40 11.25 16.20
N ASP A 319 29.68 12.52 15.90
CA ASP A 319 30.00 13.53 16.93
C ASP A 319 28.72 14.17 17.51
N GLU A 320 27.56 13.91 16.94
CA GLU A 320 26.28 14.46 17.38
C GLU A 320 25.40 13.36 18.01
N ASP A 321 24.50 13.77 18.91
CA ASP A 321 23.50 12.87 19.46
C ASP A 321 22.54 12.36 18.41
N VAL A 322 22.41 11.04 18.32
CA VAL A 322 21.50 10.38 17.39
C VAL A 322 20.22 10.01 18.10
N TYR A 323 19.10 10.36 17.50
CA TYR A 323 17.77 9.99 17.97
C TYR A 323 17.15 8.93 17.08
N ILE A 324 16.12 8.25 17.58
CA ILE A 324 15.42 7.20 16.86
C ILE A 324 14.38 7.76 15.88
N PHE A 325 14.06 6.98 14.85
CA PHE A 325 12.84 7.17 14.11
C PHE A 325 11.65 6.71 14.94
N ARG A 326 10.54 7.44 14.87
CA ARG A 326 9.33 7.10 15.62
C ARG A 326 8.86 5.69 15.27
N PRO A 327 8.56 4.85 16.28
CA PRO A 327 7.97 3.54 16.05
C PRO A 327 6.67 3.64 15.27
N LEU A 328 6.37 2.61 14.48
CA LEU A 328 5.13 2.55 13.71
C LEU A 328 3.93 2.46 14.65
N ARG A 329 2.96 3.37 14.47
CA ARG A 329 1.69 3.34 15.18
C ARG A 329 0.61 2.81 14.24
N PHE A 330 -0.17 1.87 14.74
CA PHE A 330 -1.29 1.28 14.02
C PHE A 330 -2.60 1.76 14.64
N ASN A 331 -3.59 2.08 13.79
CA ASN A 331 -4.93 2.47 14.25
C ASN A 331 -5.72 1.28 14.79
N THR A 332 -5.32 0.05 14.44
CA THR A 332 -5.94 -1.18 14.93
C THR A 332 -5.23 -1.64 16.20
N LEU A 333 -5.98 -1.77 17.27
CA LEU A 333 -5.47 -2.29 18.54
C LEU A 333 -5.73 -3.79 18.64
N PRO A 334 -4.82 -4.56 19.26
CA PRO A 334 -5.09 -5.95 19.62
C PRO A 334 -6.13 -6.02 20.74
N VAL A 335 -7.26 -6.70 20.46
CA VAL A 335 -8.42 -6.76 21.38
C VAL A 335 -8.70 -8.17 21.87
N VAL A 336 -8.20 -9.21 21.20
CA VAL A 336 -8.41 -10.59 21.60
C VAL A 336 -7.14 -11.11 22.28
N LYS A 337 -7.29 -11.68 23.48
CA LYS A 337 -6.20 -12.20 24.29
C LYS A 337 -6.36 -13.70 24.47
N ILE A 338 -5.29 -14.44 24.24
CA ILE A 338 -5.19 -15.86 24.50
C ILE A 338 -3.99 -16.15 25.41
N ALA A 339 -4.11 -17.16 26.26
CA ALA A 339 -2.99 -17.71 27.00
C ALA A 339 -2.44 -18.94 26.25
N ALA A 340 -1.14 -19.07 26.20
CA ALA A 340 -0.43 -20.13 25.51
C ALA A 340 0.49 -20.86 26.50
N GLU A 341 0.36 -22.17 26.58
CA GLU A 341 1.19 -23.04 27.41
C GLU A 341 1.68 -24.24 26.58
N PRO A 342 2.92 -24.70 26.75
CA PRO A 342 3.37 -25.92 26.09
C PRO A 342 2.69 -27.14 26.74
N LEU A 343 2.35 -28.15 25.96
CA LEU A 343 1.82 -29.40 26.52
C LEU A 343 2.84 -30.09 27.41
N ASN A 344 4.11 -30.03 27.03
CA ASN A 344 5.21 -30.54 27.85
C ASN A 344 5.98 -29.36 28.49
N PRO A 345 5.98 -29.24 29.85
CA PRO A 345 6.64 -28.12 30.53
C PRO A 345 8.14 -27.98 30.22
N SER A 346 8.83 -29.06 29.87
CA SER A 346 10.26 -29.03 29.48
C SER A 346 10.51 -28.23 28.19
N GLU A 347 9.50 -28.02 27.36
CA GLU A 347 9.59 -27.30 26.09
C GLU A 347 9.29 -25.80 26.22
N LEU A 348 9.05 -25.30 27.44
CA LEU A 348 8.81 -23.88 27.72
C LEU A 348 9.86 -22.95 27.12
N PRO A 349 11.18 -23.24 27.20
CA PRO A 349 12.19 -22.35 26.60
C PRO A 349 12.04 -22.22 25.09
N LYS A 350 11.69 -23.30 24.38
CA LYS A 350 11.45 -23.26 22.92
C LYS A 350 10.22 -22.44 22.57
N MET A 351 9.14 -22.58 23.36
CA MET A 351 7.94 -21.78 23.16
C MET A 351 8.22 -20.30 23.39
N VAL A 352 8.97 -19.93 24.42
CA VAL A 352 9.35 -18.53 24.70
C VAL A 352 10.16 -17.94 23.56
N GLU A 353 11.11 -18.70 23.01
CA GLU A 353 11.85 -18.28 21.82
C GLU A 353 10.92 -18.11 20.60
N GLY A 354 10.00 -19.04 20.38
CA GLY A 354 8.97 -18.93 19.36
C GLY A 354 8.10 -17.67 19.50
N LEU A 355 7.69 -17.33 20.75
CA LEU A 355 6.93 -16.10 21.04
C LEU A 355 7.73 -14.83 20.71
N ARG A 356 9.05 -14.82 20.95
CA ARG A 356 9.91 -13.70 20.53
C ARG A 356 9.95 -13.57 19.00
N LYS A 357 10.04 -14.68 18.27
CA LYS A 357 10.00 -14.70 16.80
C LYS A 357 8.63 -14.24 16.27
N ILE A 358 7.54 -14.63 16.93
CA ILE A 358 6.17 -14.13 16.63
C ILE A 358 6.12 -12.61 16.80
N SER A 359 6.63 -12.06 17.91
CA SER A 359 6.66 -10.62 18.13
C SER A 359 7.40 -9.86 17.01
N LYS A 360 8.48 -10.44 16.49
CA LYS A 360 9.25 -9.88 15.35
C LYS A 360 8.48 -9.97 14.02
N SER A 361 7.80 -11.09 13.77
CA SER A 361 7.15 -11.38 12.49
C SER A 361 5.81 -10.66 12.32
N TYR A 362 5.04 -10.56 13.41
CA TYR A 362 3.67 -10.03 13.44
C TYR A 362 3.62 -8.65 14.10
N PRO A 363 3.54 -7.55 13.31
CA PRO A 363 3.63 -6.20 13.85
C PRO A 363 2.55 -5.85 14.89
N LEU A 364 1.33 -6.37 14.70
CA LEU A 364 0.20 -6.10 15.58
C LEU A 364 0.06 -7.10 16.76
N ALA A 365 0.86 -8.19 16.76
CA ALA A 365 0.86 -9.13 17.86
C ALA A 365 1.66 -8.56 19.04
N ILE A 366 1.11 -8.68 20.23
CA ILE A 366 1.78 -8.34 21.48
C ILE A 366 1.89 -9.61 22.32
N THR A 367 3.10 -10.00 22.65
CA THR A 367 3.38 -11.12 23.54
C THR A 367 3.78 -10.58 24.92
N LYS A 368 3.18 -11.07 25.97
CA LYS A 368 3.46 -10.67 27.37
C LYS A 368 3.54 -11.89 28.27
N VAL A 369 4.26 -11.73 29.35
CA VAL A 369 4.18 -12.63 30.50
C VAL A 369 3.37 -11.91 31.56
N GLU A 370 2.27 -12.50 31.99
CA GLU A 370 1.43 -11.94 33.06
C GLU A 370 2.06 -12.18 34.45
N GLU A 371 1.59 -11.47 35.44
CA GLU A 371 2.06 -11.62 36.82
C GLU A 371 1.86 -13.07 37.34
N SER A 372 0.85 -13.77 36.84
CA SER A 372 0.60 -15.19 37.09
C SER A 372 1.69 -16.14 36.51
N GLY A 373 2.58 -15.64 35.67
CA GLY A 373 3.55 -16.42 34.91
C GLY A 373 3.04 -16.99 33.60
N GLU A 374 1.78 -16.73 33.23
CA GLU A 374 1.19 -17.15 31.97
C GLU A 374 1.73 -16.36 30.79
N HIS A 375 2.03 -17.05 29.70
CA HIS A 375 2.41 -16.41 28.45
C HIS A 375 1.16 -16.05 27.64
N THR A 376 0.95 -14.78 27.36
CA THR A 376 -0.24 -14.30 26.66
C THR A 376 0.13 -13.68 25.33
N ILE A 377 -0.76 -13.87 24.34
CA ILE A 377 -0.68 -13.30 23.02
C ILE A 377 -1.94 -12.47 22.79
N LEU A 378 -1.76 -11.20 22.46
CA LEU A 378 -2.84 -10.32 22.05
C LEU A 378 -2.81 -10.15 20.53
N GLY A 379 -3.97 -10.25 19.90
CA GLY A 379 -4.15 -10.10 18.47
C GLY A 379 -5.40 -9.30 18.11
N THR A 380 -5.52 -8.93 16.85
CA THR A 380 -6.62 -8.09 16.35
C THR A 380 -7.93 -8.85 16.12
N GLY A 381 -7.91 -10.16 16.12
CA GLY A 381 -9.08 -11.03 15.93
C GLY A 381 -8.73 -12.50 15.85
N GLU A 382 -9.73 -13.36 15.78
CA GLU A 382 -9.57 -14.81 15.80
C GLU A 382 -8.72 -15.33 14.63
N LEU A 383 -9.01 -14.93 13.39
CA LEU A 383 -8.24 -15.37 12.21
C LEU A 383 -6.76 -14.96 12.29
N TYR A 384 -6.48 -13.80 12.87
CA TYR A 384 -5.12 -13.33 13.08
C TYR A 384 -4.40 -14.19 14.13
N LEU A 385 -5.06 -14.52 15.22
CA LEU A 385 -4.53 -15.39 16.26
C LEU A 385 -4.35 -16.84 15.78
N ASP A 386 -5.27 -17.36 14.97
CA ASP A 386 -5.14 -18.69 14.35
C ASP A 386 -3.88 -18.77 13.47
N SER A 387 -3.63 -17.72 12.68
CA SER A 387 -2.40 -17.65 11.87
C SER A 387 -1.15 -17.62 12.74
N ILE A 388 -1.16 -16.84 13.83
CA ILE A 388 -0.07 -16.77 14.81
C ILE A 388 0.17 -18.13 15.46
N MET A 389 -0.90 -18.78 15.90
CA MET A 389 -0.80 -20.08 16.59
C MET A 389 -0.33 -21.19 15.66
N LYS A 390 -0.74 -21.15 14.40
CA LYS A 390 -0.23 -22.08 13.38
C LYS A 390 1.27 -21.88 13.17
N ASP A 391 1.69 -20.66 12.93
CA ASP A 391 3.11 -20.36 12.70
C ASP A 391 3.97 -20.63 13.95
N LEU A 392 3.43 -20.39 15.16
CA LEU A 392 4.10 -20.72 16.39
C LEU A 392 4.37 -22.22 16.50
N ARG A 393 3.37 -23.06 16.21
CA ARG A 393 3.47 -24.51 16.31
C ARG A 393 4.34 -25.12 15.20
N GLU A 394 4.16 -24.66 13.96
CA GLU A 394 4.75 -25.32 12.78
C GLU A 394 6.11 -24.73 12.36
N LEU A 395 6.35 -23.43 12.63
CA LEU A 395 7.52 -22.73 12.08
C LEU A 395 8.49 -22.21 13.15
N TYR A 396 7.98 -21.62 14.25
CA TYR A 396 8.83 -20.88 15.16
C TYR A 396 9.26 -21.65 16.41
N SER A 397 8.41 -22.52 16.95
CA SER A 397 8.75 -23.30 18.13
C SER A 397 8.81 -24.80 17.89
N GLU A 398 8.07 -25.29 16.89
CA GLU A 398 7.89 -26.73 16.63
C GLU A 398 7.42 -27.50 17.89
N VAL A 399 6.56 -26.88 18.69
CA VAL A 399 6.05 -27.39 19.97
C VAL A 399 4.53 -27.40 19.95
N GLU A 400 3.93 -28.45 20.48
CA GLU A 400 2.50 -28.48 20.71
C GLU A 400 2.10 -27.55 21.86
N VAL A 401 1.26 -26.56 21.55
CA VAL A 401 0.84 -25.50 22.47
C VAL A 401 -0.65 -25.60 22.75
N LYS A 402 -1.01 -25.66 24.01
CA LYS A 402 -2.37 -25.54 24.50
C LYS A 402 -2.77 -24.06 24.54
N VAL A 403 -3.98 -23.76 24.11
CA VAL A 403 -4.52 -22.41 24.07
C VAL A 403 -5.73 -22.31 24.98
N CYS A 404 -5.75 -21.34 25.88
CA CYS A 404 -6.90 -20.98 26.67
C CYS A 404 -7.38 -19.59 26.25
N MET A 405 -8.65 -19.46 25.82
CA MET A 405 -9.25 -18.14 25.61
C MET A 405 -9.49 -17.48 26.97
N MET A 406 -8.91 -16.32 27.17
CA MET A 406 -9.27 -15.48 28.29
C MET A 406 -10.49 -14.64 27.92
N HIS A 407 -11.63 -14.89 28.55
CA HIS A 407 -12.79 -14.01 28.43
C HIS A 407 -12.48 -12.65 29.03
N PHE A 408 -12.61 -11.59 28.24
CA PHE A 408 -12.59 -10.23 28.75
C PHE A 408 -13.74 -10.05 29.73
N THR A 409 -13.44 -9.90 30.99
CA THR A 409 -14.38 -9.26 31.92
C THR A 409 -14.45 -7.78 31.51
N THR A 410 -15.66 -7.34 31.20
CA THR A 410 -16.03 -6.01 30.68
C THR A 410 -15.71 -4.83 31.62
N LEU A 411 -14.86 -4.98 32.61
CA LEU A 411 -14.56 -3.99 33.62
C LEU A 411 -13.41 -3.01 33.30
N SER A 412 -12.66 -3.21 32.26
CA SER A 412 -11.53 -2.31 31.92
C SER A 412 -11.82 -1.25 30.83
N LEU A 413 -13.05 -1.21 30.30
CA LEU A 413 -13.43 -0.23 29.25
C LEU A 413 -13.86 1.15 29.82
N PHE A 414 -13.92 1.33 31.14
CA PHE A 414 -14.37 2.60 31.74
C PHE A 414 -13.25 3.57 32.17
N PHE A 415 -11.96 3.25 31.97
CA PHE A 415 -10.87 4.08 32.46
C PHE A 415 -10.08 4.84 31.39
N TRP A 416 -10.53 4.88 30.13
CA TRP A 416 -9.82 5.59 29.05
C TRP A 416 -10.69 6.62 28.31
N VAL A 417 -11.61 7.27 29.01
CA VAL A 417 -12.25 8.50 28.54
C VAL A 417 -12.14 9.51 29.67
N ASN A 418 -11.03 10.22 29.75
CA ASN A 418 -10.88 11.57 30.28
C ASN A 418 -9.63 12.19 29.67
#